data_cf9644bd1f24312861f4bc432ca9ab76
#
_entry.id   cf9644bd1f24312861f4bc432ca9ab76
#
_cell.length_a   1.000
_cell.length_b   1.000
_cell.length_c   1.000
_cell.angle_alpha   90.00
_cell.angle_beta   90.00
_cell.angle_gamma   90.00
#
_symmetry.space_group_name_H-M   'P 1'
#
loop_
_entity.id
_entity.type
_entity.pdbx_description
1 polymer ?
#
loop_
_entity_poly.entity_id
_entity_poly.type
_entity_poly.pdbx_seq_one_letter_code
_entity_poly.pdbx_strand_id
1 'polypeptide(L)'
;MSRDVNSKYWDEELETLPREELEKRQLADLKEIVQFAYDNAPYYKRSFDEAGIKPSDIQTLKDIQKFPFIDKKTQRDTQGVGSFWGELCAVPEEDVVFISTSSGSTGVPTMSPFTKKDFDEFQDTESRWFWQIGMRPNDRYVHALNFSLYVGGPDVIGAQNLGALCIWGGTLPSERLLFVLKTYQPTIIWTSPSYAWQLGEKALKSGIDPKKDLNIKKIIVAGELGGSIDATRKAIEDLWGAEVYDFYGLSDIFGACAAMCEA
;
A
#
# COMPACT_ATOMS: atom_id res chain seq x y z
N MET A 1 -5.01 18.56 -16.38
CA MET A 1 -6.43 18.95 -16.22
C MET A 1 -6.81 18.67 -14.77
N SER A 2 -7.57 19.57 -14.11
CA SER A 2 -8.05 19.27 -12.75
C SER A 2 -9.11 18.16 -12.85
N ARG A 3 -8.96 17.12 -12.05
CA ARG A 3 -9.94 16.02 -11.95
C ARG A 3 -11.25 16.57 -11.38
N ASP A 4 -12.39 16.07 -11.86
CA ASP A 4 -13.68 16.42 -11.26
C ASP A 4 -13.77 15.82 -9.85
N VAL A 5 -13.79 16.67 -8.85
CA VAL A 5 -13.87 16.28 -7.42
C VAL A 5 -15.14 15.53 -7.06
N ASN A 6 -16.19 15.62 -7.89
CA ASN A 6 -17.45 14.92 -7.70
C ASN A 6 -17.47 13.55 -8.41
N SER A 7 -16.44 13.23 -9.20
CA SER A 7 -16.36 11.91 -9.83
C SER A 7 -16.34 10.81 -8.76
N LYS A 8 -17.12 9.76 -8.98
CA LYS A 8 -17.11 8.56 -8.16
C LYS A 8 -15.80 7.80 -8.32
N TYR A 9 -15.19 7.84 -9.50
CA TYR A 9 -14.04 7.04 -9.90
C TYR A 9 -12.77 7.87 -9.97
N TRP A 10 -11.65 7.28 -9.62
CA TRP A 10 -10.32 7.85 -9.88
C TRP A 10 -9.99 7.78 -11.37
N ASP A 11 -10.23 6.63 -11.98
CA ASP A 11 -10.13 6.36 -13.41
C ASP A 11 -11.44 5.69 -13.87
N GLU A 12 -12.40 6.50 -14.37
CA GLU A 12 -13.71 6.00 -14.74
C GLU A 12 -13.63 5.00 -15.89
N GLU A 13 -12.74 5.22 -16.86
CA GLU A 13 -12.58 4.33 -18.00
C GLU A 13 -12.12 2.94 -17.54
N LEU A 14 -11.09 2.87 -16.68
CA LEU A 14 -10.56 1.61 -16.17
C LEU A 14 -11.51 0.95 -15.16
N GLU A 15 -12.10 1.74 -14.26
CA GLU A 15 -12.91 1.23 -13.15
C GLU A 15 -14.31 0.78 -13.56
N THR A 16 -14.76 1.17 -14.76
CA THR A 16 -16.06 0.77 -15.31
C THR A 16 -15.95 -0.19 -16.48
N LEU A 17 -14.75 -0.71 -16.77
CA LEU A 17 -14.56 -1.69 -17.86
C LEU A 17 -15.49 -2.89 -17.68
N PRO A 18 -16.13 -3.37 -18.76
CA PRO A 18 -16.80 -4.67 -18.77
C PRO A 18 -15.82 -5.77 -18.32
N ARG A 19 -16.30 -6.75 -17.58
CA ARG A 19 -15.47 -7.85 -17.04
C ARG A 19 -14.63 -8.53 -18.11
N GLU A 20 -15.19 -8.75 -19.29
CA GLU A 20 -14.48 -9.37 -20.39
C GLU A 20 -13.29 -8.54 -20.90
N GLU A 21 -13.45 -7.22 -20.98
CA GLU A 21 -12.38 -6.33 -21.41
C GLU A 21 -11.29 -6.21 -20.33
N LEU A 22 -11.68 -6.17 -19.05
CA LEU A 22 -10.74 -6.21 -17.95
C LEU A 22 -9.92 -7.49 -17.94
N GLU A 23 -10.53 -8.66 -18.17
CA GLU A 23 -9.82 -9.95 -18.26
C GLU A 23 -8.87 -10.03 -19.45
N LYS A 24 -9.23 -9.46 -20.60
CA LYS A 24 -8.33 -9.35 -21.75
C LYS A 24 -7.08 -8.52 -21.41
N ARG A 25 -7.27 -7.38 -20.76
CA ARG A 25 -6.18 -6.51 -20.31
C ARG A 25 -5.30 -7.24 -19.29
N GLN A 26 -5.90 -7.82 -18.26
CA GLN A 26 -5.17 -8.60 -17.24
C GLN A 26 -4.37 -9.75 -17.84
N LEU A 27 -4.91 -10.42 -18.86
CA LEU A 27 -4.19 -11.49 -19.56
C LEU A 27 -3.00 -10.96 -20.38
N ALA A 28 -3.14 -9.80 -21.01
CA ALA A 28 -2.05 -9.17 -21.73
C ALA A 28 -0.92 -8.77 -20.76
N ASP A 29 -1.26 -8.11 -19.66
CA ASP A 29 -0.32 -7.68 -18.62
C ASP A 29 0.36 -8.90 -17.97
N LEU A 30 -0.39 -9.99 -17.71
CA LEU A 30 0.17 -11.24 -17.18
C LEU A 30 1.20 -11.87 -18.11
N LYS A 31 0.92 -11.91 -19.42
CA LYS A 31 1.87 -12.43 -20.41
C LYS A 31 3.14 -11.58 -20.44
N GLU A 32 3.01 -10.28 -20.41
CA GLU A 32 4.13 -9.35 -20.42
C GLU A 32 5.01 -9.52 -19.18
N ILE A 33 4.43 -9.53 -17.97
CA ILE A 33 5.22 -9.63 -16.73
C ILE A 33 5.89 -10.99 -16.58
N VAL A 34 5.23 -12.09 -16.98
CA VAL A 34 5.81 -13.44 -16.93
C VAL A 34 6.96 -13.57 -17.92
N GLN A 35 6.83 -13.01 -19.12
CA GLN A 35 7.92 -12.98 -20.10
C GLN A 35 9.08 -12.11 -19.59
N PHE A 36 8.79 -10.93 -19.08
CA PHE A 36 9.80 -10.03 -18.52
C PHE A 36 10.58 -10.69 -17.36
N ALA A 37 9.89 -11.33 -16.43
CA ALA A 37 10.52 -12.02 -15.31
C ALA A 37 11.42 -13.18 -15.80
N TYR A 38 10.98 -13.96 -16.79
CA TYR A 38 11.77 -15.04 -17.36
C TYR A 38 13.04 -14.55 -18.06
N ASP A 39 12.94 -13.45 -18.79
CA ASP A 39 14.07 -12.93 -19.59
C ASP A 39 15.11 -12.21 -18.73
N ASN A 40 14.70 -11.59 -17.63
CA ASN A 40 15.54 -10.65 -16.88
C ASN A 40 15.89 -11.08 -15.44
N ALA A 41 15.10 -11.95 -14.79
CA ALA A 41 15.37 -12.39 -13.42
C ALA A 41 15.95 -13.82 -13.42
N PRO A 42 17.22 -14.02 -12.99
CA PRO A 42 17.87 -15.35 -13.03
C PRO A 42 17.10 -16.44 -12.29
N TYR A 43 16.48 -16.10 -11.16
CA TYR A 43 15.65 -17.03 -10.38
C TYR A 43 14.46 -17.54 -11.20
N TYR A 44 13.67 -16.64 -11.79
CA TYR A 44 12.47 -17.04 -12.51
C TYR A 44 12.80 -17.85 -13.75
N LYS A 45 13.86 -17.49 -14.47
CA LYS A 45 14.33 -18.28 -15.61
C LYS A 45 14.65 -19.71 -15.20
N ARG A 46 15.46 -19.88 -14.17
CA ARG A 46 15.85 -21.21 -13.67
C ARG A 46 14.62 -22.00 -13.16
N SER A 47 13.79 -21.37 -12.36
CA SER A 47 12.61 -22.00 -11.75
C SER A 47 11.59 -22.48 -12.79
N PHE A 48 11.37 -21.70 -13.85
CA PHE A 48 10.47 -22.08 -14.93
C PHE A 48 11.07 -23.21 -15.80
N ASP A 49 12.36 -23.12 -16.11
CA ASP A 49 13.06 -24.17 -16.87
C ASP A 49 13.06 -25.51 -16.11
N GLU A 50 13.30 -25.50 -14.80
CA GLU A 50 13.24 -26.69 -13.92
C GLU A 50 11.83 -27.29 -13.84
N ALA A 51 10.79 -26.47 -13.85
CA ALA A 51 9.40 -26.89 -13.87
C ALA A 51 8.94 -27.35 -15.27
N GLY A 52 9.75 -27.16 -16.31
CA GLY A 52 9.42 -27.50 -17.70
C GLY A 52 8.33 -26.61 -18.30
N ILE A 53 8.17 -25.38 -17.80
CA ILE A 53 7.17 -24.42 -18.28
C ILE A 53 7.86 -23.19 -18.89
N LYS A 54 7.12 -22.51 -19.76
CA LYS A 54 7.58 -21.30 -20.47
C LYS A 54 6.53 -20.19 -20.40
N PRO A 55 6.94 -18.93 -20.55
CA PRO A 55 5.99 -17.81 -20.61
C PRO A 55 4.86 -18.00 -21.63
N SER A 56 5.15 -18.66 -22.75
CA SER A 56 4.15 -18.99 -23.77
C SER A 56 3.02 -19.93 -23.31
N ASP A 57 3.16 -20.58 -22.15
CA ASP A 57 2.13 -21.46 -21.59
C ASP A 57 0.99 -20.69 -20.93
N ILE A 58 1.14 -19.37 -20.77
CA ILE A 58 0.07 -18.46 -20.36
C ILE A 58 -0.85 -18.20 -21.55
N GLN A 59 -1.98 -18.89 -21.60
CA GLN A 59 -3.04 -18.68 -22.59
C GLN A 59 -4.32 -18.09 -21.96
N THR A 60 -4.53 -18.34 -20.68
CA THR A 60 -5.61 -17.81 -19.86
C THR A 60 -5.08 -17.29 -18.52
N LEU A 61 -5.85 -16.47 -17.80
CA LEU A 61 -5.48 -16.00 -16.45
C LEU A 61 -5.25 -17.16 -15.46
N LYS A 62 -5.93 -18.30 -15.64
CA LYS A 62 -5.79 -19.48 -14.78
C LYS A 62 -4.45 -20.19 -14.95
N ASP A 63 -3.78 -19.99 -16.06
CA ASP A 63 -2.52 -20.68 -16.35
C ASP A 63 -1.38 -20.25 -15.42
N ILE A 64 -1.51 -19.11 -14.75
CA ILE A 64 -0.56 -18.69 -13.71
C ILE A 64 -0.39 -19.74 -12.61
N GLN A 65 -1.41 -20.56 -12.35
CA GLN A 65 -1.37 -21.65 -11.36
C GLN A 65 -0.38 -22.77 -11.71
N LYS A 66 0.08 -22.86 -12.96
CA LYS A 66 1.09 -23.81 -13.40
C LYS A 66 2.51 -23.39 -13.01
N PHE A 67 2.70 -22.11 -12.77
CA PHE A 67 4.01 -21.50 -12.49
C PHE A 67 4.40 -21.67 -11.02
N PRO A 68 5.69 -21.89 -10.72
CA PRO A 68 6.17 -21.99 -9.34
C PRO A 68 5.90 -20.71 -8.54
N PHE A 69 5.39 -20.88 -7.33
CA PHE A 69 5.26 -19.76 -6.38
C PHE A 69 6.56 -19.49 -5.66
N ILE A 70 6.74 -18.26 -5.22
CA ILE A 70 7.81 -17.87 -4.28
C ILE A 70 7.21 -17.60 -2.91
N ASP A 71 8.04 -17.73 -1.89
CA ASP A 71 7.72 -17.41 -0.51
C ASP A 71 8.83 -16.54 0.13
N LYS A 72 8.65 -16.15 1.37
CA LYS A 72 9.65 -15.36 2.11
C LYS A 72 10.98 -16.08 2.29
N LYS A 73 11.00 -17.42 2.27
CA LYS A 73 12.24 -18.19 2.31
C LYS A 73 12.99 -18.02 0.99
N THR A 74 12.30 -18.18 -0.13
CA THR A 74 12.85 -17.95 -1.46
C THR A 74 13.47 -16.57 -1.60
N GLN A 75 12.76 -15.53 -1.17
CA GLN A 75 13.29 -14.17 -1.19
C GLN A 75 14.59 -14.02 -0.37
N ARG A 76 14.63 -14.58 0.86
CA ARG A 76 15.83 -14.53 1.68
C ARG A 76 16.99 -15.31 1.10
N ASP A 77 16.72 -16.49 0.56
CA ASP A 77 17.75 -17.38 0.02
C ASP A 77 18.39 -16.83 -1.26
N THR A 78 17.64 -16.06 -2.04
CA THR A 78 18.10 -15.45 -3.29
C THR A 78 18.64 -14.03 -3.14
N GLN A 79 18.36 -13.35 -2.03
CA GLN A 79 18.84 -12.01 -1.75
C GLN A 79 20.36 -11.98 -1.62
N GLY A 80 21.03 -11.10 -2.36
CA GLY A 80 22.48 -10.99 -2.38
C GLY A 80 23.19 -12.09 -3.18
N VAL A 81 22.46 -13.00 -3.85
CA VAL A 81 23.06 -14.01 -4.72
C VAL A 81 23.20 -13.44 -6.13
N GLY A 82 24.40 -13.50 -6.68
CA GLY A 82 24.73 -13.02 -8.02
C GLY A 82 24.83 -11.50 -8.17
N SER A 83 24.08 -10.76 -7.39
CA SER A 83 24.13 -9.28 -7.34
C SER A 83 23.75 -8.78 -5.94
N PHE A 84 23.93 -7.49 -5.68
CA PHE A 84 23.50 -6.88 -4.42
C PHE A 84 21.98 -7.07 -4.18
N TRP A 85 21.19 -6.94 -5.23
CA TRP A 85 19.71 -7.10 -5.17
C TRP A 85 19.24 -8.56 -5.17
N GLY A 86 20.11 -9.50 -5.56
CA GLY A 86 19.79 -10.92 -5.65
C GLY A 86 19.12 -11.34 -6.97
N GLU A 87 18.82 -12.62 -7.06
CA GLU A 87 18.37 -13.25 -8.31
C GLU A 87 16.91 -12.95 -8.70
N LEU A 88 16.13 -12.34 -7.82
CA LEU A 88 14.75 -11.93 -8.14
C LEU A 88 14.69 -10.55 -8.81
N CYS A 89 15.76 -9.77 -8.75
CA CYS A 89 15.81 -8.46 -9.40
C CYS A 89 15.91 -8.62 -10.92
N ALA A 90 15.01 -7.98 -11.64
CA ALA A 90 14.88 -8.08 -13.09
C ALA A 90 15.37 -6.82 -13.84
N VAL A 91 15.99 -5.87 -13.14
CA VAL A 91 16.47 -4.60 -13.71
C VAL A 91 17.92 -4.33 -13.31
N PRO A 92 18.67 -3.51 -14.08
CA PRO A 92 19.99 -3.03 -13.68
C PRO A 92 19.95 -2.24 -12.36
N GLU A 93 21.04 -2.25 -11.62
CA GLU A 93 21.15 -1.58 -10.31
C GLU A 93 20.92 -0.07 -10.42
N GLU A 94 21.38 0.56 -11.49
CA GLU A 94 21.23 1.98 -11.76
C GLU A 94 19.78 2.44 -11.98
N ASP A 95 18.87 1.53 -12.29
CA ASP A 95 17.44 1.82 -12.47
C ASP A 95 16.66 1.78 -11.16
N VAL A 96 17.27 1.27 -10.08
CA VAL A 96 16.63 1.19 -8.76
C VAL A 96 16.72 2.54 -8.06
N VAL A 97 15.58 3.13 -7.74
CA VAL A 97 15.49 4.46 -7.08
C VAL A 97 14.92 4.41 -5.68
N PHE A 98 14.32 3.28 -5.30
CA PHE A 98 13.72 3.11 -3.98
C PHE A 98 13.81 1.66 -3.53
N ILE A 99 13.95 1.45 -2.23
CA ILE A 99 13.85 0.13 -1.60
C ILE A 99 12.80 0.15 -0.49
N SER A 100 12.07 -0.94 -0.39
CA SER A 100 11.24 -1.27 0.76
C SER A 100 11.79 -2.51 1.44
N THR A 101 11.59 -2.64 2.73
CA THR A 101 11.98 -3.86 3.46
C THR A 101 10.83 -4.41 4.28
N SER A 102 10.84 -5.72 4.50
CA SER A 102 9.98 -6.33 5.51
C SER A 102 10.49 -6.00 6.93
N SER A 103 9.61 -6.14 7.94
CA SER A 103 9.95 -5.86 9.34
C SER A 103 11.08 -6.75 9.91
N GLY A 104 11.40 -7.86 9.24
CA GLY A 104 12.43 -8.78 9.70
C GLY A 104 12.10 -9.56 10.97
N SER A 105 10.83 -9.57 11.39
CA SER A 105 10.37 -10.28 12.61
C SER A 105 10.75 -11.76 12.66
N THR A 106 11.01 -12.37 11.50
CA THR A 106 11.39 -13.78 11.35
C THR A 106 12.87 -13.98 10.99
N GLY A 107 13.71 -12.93 11.07
CA GLY A 107 15.13 -12.98 10.73
C GLY A 107 15.61 -11.76 9.95
N VAL A 108 16.47 -11.95 8.94
CA VAL A 108 16.97 -10.86 8.09
C VAL A 108 15.81 -10.28 7.28
N PRO A 109 15.64 -8.93 7.27
CA PRO A 109 14.65 -8.28 6.42
C PRO A 109 14.85 -8.63 4.95
N THR A 110 13.78 -8.88 4.23
CA THR A 110 13.82 -8.99 2.77
C THR A 110 13.75 -7.60 2.15
N MET A 111 14.56 -7.36 1.12
CA MET A 111 14.57 -6.12 0.34
C MET A 111 13.70 -6.29 -0.91
N SER A 112 12.98 -5.24 -1.25
CA SER A 112 12.24 -5.13 -2.51
C SER A 112 12.68 -3.85 -3.20
N PRO A 113 13.50 -3.94 -4.27
CA PRO A 113 13.94 -2.80 -5.06
C PRO A 113 12.86 -2.38 -6.07
N PHE A 114 12.73 -1.09 -6.31
CA PHE A 114 11.76 -0.51 -7.23
C PHE A 114 12.41 0.51 -8.16
N THR A 115 11.99 0.48 -9.42
CA THR A 115 12.37 1.50 -10.40
C THR A 115 11.56 2.78 -10.21
N LYS A 116 11.96 3.85 -10.92
CA LYS A 116 11.17 5.09 -10.93
C LYS A 116 9.76 4.87 -11.49
N LYS A 117 9.62 4.00 -12.48
CA LYS A 117 8.32 3.63 -13.05
C LYS A 117 7.44 2.94 -12.01
N ASP A 118 7.95 1.92 -11.34
CA ASP A 118 7.22 1.20 -10.30
C ASP A 118 6.76 2.15 -9.19
N PHE A 119 7.65 3.06 -8.78
CA PHE A 119 7.37 4.05 -7.75
C PHE A 119 6.23 4.99 -8.14
N ASP A 120 6.25 5.52 -9.38
CA ASP A 120 5.22 6.44 -9.87
C ASP A 120 3.86 5.75 -10.06
N GLU A 121 3.84 4.55 -10.62
CA GLU A 121 2.64 3.74 -10.80
C GLU A 121 2.01 3.38 -9.45
N PHE A 122 2.84 3.06 -8.46
CA PHE A 122 2.37 2.83 -7.11
C PHE A 122 1.68 4.07 -6.52
N GLN A 123 2.26 5.27 -6.69
CA GLN A 123 1.67 6.49 -6.16
C GLN A 123 0.32 6.83 -6.81
N ASP A 124 0.12 6.51 -8.08
CA ASP A 124 -1.19 6.65 -8.72
C ASP A 124 -2.20 5.63 -8.16
N THR A 125 -1.76 4.40 -7.92
CA THR A 125 -2.58 3.37 -7.26
C THR A 125 -2.99 3.80 -5.85
N GLU A 126 -2.09 4.39 -5.06
CA GLU A 126 -2.40 4.94 -3.74
C GLU A 126 -3.40 6.09 -3.82
N SER A 127 -3.26 6.99 -4.80
CA SER A 127 -4.25 8.04 -5.04
C SER A 127 -5.65 7.46 -5.29
N ARG A 128 -5.74 6.35 -6.01
CA ARG A 128 -6.98 5.63 -6.28
C ARG A 128 -7.59 5.03 -5.00
N TRP A 129 -6.78 4.41 -4.14
CA TRP A 129 -7.26 3.90 -2.84
C TRP A 129 -7.77 5.02 -1.94
N PHE A 130 -7.09 6.15 -1.88
CA PHE A 130 -7.56 7.33 -1.15
C PHE A 130 -8.87 7.89 -1.73
N TRP A 131 -8.97 7.95 -3.06
CA TRP A 131 -10.21 8.39 -3.72
C TRP A 131 -11.39 7.48 -3.42
N GLN A 132 -11.17 6.18 -3.37
CA GLN A 132 -12.16 5.14 -3.10
C GLN A 132 -12.81 5.26 -1.71
N ILE A 133 -12.06 5.71 -0.72
CA ILE A 133 -12.58 6.00 0.63
C ILE A 133 -13.12 7.43 0.77
N GLY A 134 -13.29 8.14 -0.34
CA GLY A 134 -13.83 9.50 -0.38
C GLY A 134 -12.88 10.60 0.00
N MET A 135 -11.54 10.38 0.03
CA MET A 135 -10.58 11.49 0.16
C MET A 135 -10.64 12.39 -1.07
N ARG A 136 -10.60 13.70 -0.84
CA ARG A 136 -10.68 14.71 -1.90
C ARG A 136 -9.62 15.80 -1.69
N PRO A 137 -9.32 16.64 -2.70
CA PRO A 137 -8.29 17.70 -2.60
C PRO A 137 -8.47 18.70 -1.46
N ASN A 138 -9.68 18.84 -0.93
CA ASN A 138 -9.95 19.73 0.20
C ASN A 138 -9.74 19.07 1.58
N ASP A 139 -9.41 17.77 1.62
CA ASP A 139 -9.08 17.08 2.86
C ASP A 139 -7.71 17.49 3.41
N ARG A 140 -7.58 17.38 4.71
CA ARG A 140 -6.33 17.49 5.44
C ARG A 140 -5.99 16.12 6.00
N TYR A 141 -4.89 15.59 5.55
CA TYR A 141 -4.46 14.23 5.82
C TYR A 141 -3.22 14.19 6.70
N VAL A 142 -3.25 13.39 7.75
CA VAL A 142 -2.07 13.09 8.58
C VAL A 142 -1.62 11.67 8.29
N HIS A 143 -0.41 11.54 7.79
CA HIS A 143 0.26 10.25 7.64
C HIS A 143 1.05 9.93 8.91
N ALA A 144 0.53 9.01 9.73
CA ALA A 144 1.11 8.63 11.01
C ALA A 144 1.78 7.25 10.99
N LEU A 145 2.09 6.72 9.80
CA LEU A 145 2.97 5.57 9.62
C LEU A 145 4.43 5.98 9.56
N ASN A 146 5.32 5.07 9.95
CA ASN A 146 6.74 5.35 9.96
C ASN A 146 7.30 5.42 8.53
N PHE A 147 8.13 6.44 8.26
CA PHE A 147 8.82 6.69 7.00
C PHE A 147 10.12 5.93 6.83
N SER A 148 10.48 5.02 7.69
CA SER A 148 11.73 4.29 7.55
C SER A 148 11.71 3.36 6.30
N LEU A 149 12.27 2.21 6.38
CA LEU A 149 12.38 1.26 5.25
C LEU A 149 11.07 0.54 4.91
N TYR A 150 9.97 0.85 5.60
CA TYR A 150 8.69 0.16 5.36
C TYR A 150 7.90 0.79 4.21
N VAL A 151 7.19 -0.07 3.50
CA VAL A 151 6.44 0.30 2.30
C VAL A 151 5.36 1.37 2.53
N GLY A 152 4.73 1.39 3.69
CA GLY A 152 3.68 2.38 4.00
C GLY A 152 4.16 3.82 4.17
N GLY A 153 5.48 4.08 4.16
CA GLY A 153 6.00 5.44 4.30
C GLY A 153 5.69 6.35 3.11
N PRO A 154 5.99 5.94 1.87
CA PRO A 154 5.78 6.77 0.68
C PRO A 154 4.32 7.01 0.29
N ASP A 155 3.36 6.27 0.84
CA ASP A 155 1.93 6.34 0.47
C ASP A 155 1.36 7.75 0.59
N VAL A 156 1.94 8.59 1.45
CA VAL A 156 1.58 10.01 1.56
C VAL A 156 1.72 10.77 0.24
N ILE A 157 2.62 10.35 -0.65
CA ILE A 157 2.82 10.98 -1.96
C ILE A 157 1.58 10.77 -2.83
N GLY A 158 0.92 9.61 -2.75
CA GLY A 158 -0.36 9.38 -3.41
C GLY A 158 -1.44 10.37 -2.97
N ALA A 159 -1.52 10.67 -1.66
CA ALA A 159 -2.43 11.70 -1.16
C ALA A 159 -2.06 13.11 -1.63
N GLN A 160 -0.76 13.42 -1.75
CA GLN A 160 -0.29 14.70 -2.32
C GLN A 160 -0.62 14.80 -3.80
N ASN A 161 -0.45 13.73 -4.57
CA ASN A 161 -0.79 13.67 -5.99
C ASN A 161 -2.31 13.84 -6.22
N LEU A 162 -3.12 13.32 -5.30
CA LEU A 162 -4.56 13.56 -5.29
C LEU A 162 -4.89 15.05 -5.06
N GLY A 163 -4.02 15.78 -4.37
CA GLY A 163 -4.18 17.20 -4.07
C GLY A 163 -4.59 17.51 -2.63
N ALA A 164 -4.62 16.52 -1.74
CA ALA A 164 -4.90 16.75 -0.32
C ALA A 164 -3.74 17.49 0.37
N LEU A 165 -4.05 18.25 1.42
CA LEU A 165 -3.03 18.82 2.29
C LEU A 165 -2.48 17.72 3.20
N CYS A 166 -1.21 17.38 3.03
CA CYS A 166 -0.58 16.28 3.76
C CYS A 166 0.31 16.77 4.90
N ILE A 167 0.15 16.17 6.08
CA ILE A 167 0.97 16.37 7.25
C ILE A 167 1.72 15.07 7.54
N TRP A 168 3.04 15.13 7.57
CA TRP A 168 3.90 13.98 7.80
C TRP A 168 4.14 13.80 9.29
N GLY A 169 3.41 12.85 9.89
CA GLY A 169 3.36 12.62 11.32
C GLY A 169 4.02 11.35 11.83
N GLY A 170 4.54 10.51 10.94
CA GLY A 170 4.94 9.13 11.26
C GLY A 170 6.09 8.97 12.27
N THR A 171 6.88 10.00 12.51
CA THR A 171 7.97 9.99 13.51
C THR A 171 7.67 10.83 14.75
N LEU A 172 6.49 11.43 14.81
CA LEU A 172 6.12 12.29 15.94
C LEU A 172 5.77 11.46 17.18
N PRO A 173 6.26 11.83 18.38
CA PRO A 173 5.71 11.30 19.62
C PRO A 173 4.22 11.57 19.74
N SER A 174 3.47 10.70 20.41
CA SER A 174 2.00 10.77 20.48
C SER A 174 1.50 12.12 21.01
N GLU A 175 2.17 12.74 21.97
CA GLU A 175 1.82 14.07 22.50
C GLU A 175 1.92 15.16 21.42
N ARG A 176 2.98 15.09 20.61
CA ARG A 176 3.18 16.02 19.50
C ARG A 176 2.18 15.78 18.39
N LEU A 177 1.87 14.50 18.11
CA LEU A 177 0.84 14.14 17.15
C LEU A 177 -0.55 14.66 17.59
N LEU A 178 -0.94 14.48 18.86
CA LEU A 178 -2.18 15.04 19.38
C LEU A 178 -2.23 16.58 19.28
N PHE A 179 -1.10 17.25 19.53
CA PHE A 179 -1.00 18.70 19.31
C PHE A 179 -1.25 19.06 17.84
N VAL A 180 -0.68 18.30 16.89
CA VAL A 180 -0.88 18.46 15.44
C VAL A 180 -2.36 18.26 15.09
N LEU A 181 -2.98 17.17 15.57
CA LEU A 181 -4.40 16.89 15.32
C LEU A 181 -5.30 18.00 15.83
N LYS A 182 -5.02 18.53 17.03
CA LYS A 182 -5.80 19.62 17.63
C LYS A 182 -5.57 20.95 16.93
N THR A 183 -4.35 21.25 16.52
CA THR A 183 -3.99 22.55 15.92
C THR A 183 -4.42 22.67 14.48
N TYR A 184 -4.16 21.64 13.67
CA TYR A 184 -4.39 21.68 12.22
C TYR A 184 -5.73 21.08 11.80
N GLN A 185 -6.44 20.41 12.72
CA GLN A 185 -7.78 19.86 12.50
C GLN A 185 -7.87 19.02 11.21
N PRO A 186 -7.01 18.00 11.03
CA PRO A 186 -7.10 17.13 9.87
C PRO A 186 -8.40 16.35 9.85
N THR A 187 -8.83 15.96 8.65
CA THR A 187 -10.05 15.18 8.42
C THR A 187 -9.78 13.68 8.33
N ILE A 188 -8.55 13.31 7.95
CA ILE A 188 -8.15 11.92 7.74
C ILE A 188 -6.81 11.67 8.43
N ILE A 189 -6.69 10.51 9.09
CA ILE A 189 -5.43 10.01 9.62
C ILE A 189 -5.20 8.58 9.13
N TRP A 190 -3.95 8.26 8.75
CA TRP A 190 -3.52 6.87 8.52
C TRP A 190 -2.54 6.41 9.58
N THR A 191 -2.83 5.25 10.19
CA THR A 191 -2.02 4.65 11.24
C THR A 191 -2.23 3.14 11.29
N SER A 192 -1.74 2.44 12.34
CA SER A 192 -2.12 1.06 12.60
C SER A 192 -3.34 0.97 13.52
N PRO A 193 -4.11 -0.14 13.50
CA PRO A 193 -5.28 -0.31 14.37
C PRO A 193 -4.96 -0.14 15.86
N SER A 194 -3.88 -0.77 16.33
CA SER A 194 -3.48 -0.67 17.74
C SER A 194 -3.07 0.75 18.12
N TYR A 195 -2.38 1.46 17.22
CA TYR A 195 -1.97 2.84 17.51
C TYR A 195 -3.15 3.83 17.42
N ALA A 196 -4.11 3.61 16.52
CA ALA A 196 -5.37 4.39 16.54
C ALA A 196 -6.07 4.29 17.88
N TRP A 197 -6.19 3.07 18.43
CA TRP A 197 -6.74 2.85 19.77
C TRP A 197 -5.93 3.55 20.85
N GLN A 198 -4.62 3.31 20.92
CA GLN A 198 -3.72 3.90 21.92
C GLN A 198 -3.72 5.44 21.88
N LEU A 199 -3.72 6.02 20.69
CA LEU A 199 -3.71 7.47 20.51
C LEU A 199 -5.03 8.10 20.99
N GLY A 200 -6.17 7.47 20.71
CA GLY A 200 -7.46 7.92 21.21
C GLY A 200 -7.58 7.84 22.73
N GLU A 201 -7.13 6.73 23.33
CA GLU A 201 -7.04 6.58 24.78
C GLU A 201 -6.14 7.64 25.44
N LYS A 202 -5.00 7.92 24.79
CA LYS A 202 -4.06 8.94 25.25
C LYS A 202 -4.66 10.34 25.14
N ALA A 203 -5.42 10.62 24.09
CA ALA A 203 -6.16 11.88 23.96
C ALA A 203 -7.10 12.09 25.14
N LEU A 204 -7.94 11.10 25.47
CA LEU A 204 -8.85 11.17 26.62
C LEU A 204 -8.13 11.41 27.95
N LYS A 205 -7.03 10.67 28.19
CA LYS A 205 -6.18 10.86 29.38
C LYS A 205 -5.53 12.26 29.46
N SER A 206 -5.36 12.89 28.31
CA SER A 206 -4.84 14.28 28.21
C SER A 206 -5.94 15.36 28.21
N GLY A 207 -7.19 14.97 28.47
CA GLY A 207 -8.32 15.91 28.46
C GLY A 207 -8.77 16.35 27.07
N ILE A 208 -8.44 15.58 26.04
CA ILE A 208 -8.87 15.82 24.66
C ILE A 208 -9.91 14.75 24.30
N ASP A 209 -11.15 15.14 24.04
CA ASP A 209 -12.18 14.25 23.54
C ASP A 209 -12.04 14.12 22.02
N PRO A 210 -11.65 12.94 21.46
CA PRO A 210 -11.44 12.80 20.02
C PRO A 210 -12.65 13.20 19.18
N LYS A 211 -13.85 12.95 19.67
CA LYS A 211 -15.11 13.25 18.96
C LYS A 211 -15.44 14.75 18.91
N LYS A 212 -15.03 15.50 19.94
CA LYS A 212 -15.44 16.90 20.11
C LYS A 212 -14.33 17.88 19.79
N ASP A 213 -13.09 17.52 20.16
CA ASP A 213 -11.95 18.42 20.10
C ASP A 213 -11.11 18.25 18.84
N LEU A 214 -11.28 17.09 18.12
CA LEU A 214 -10.58 16.77 16.90
C LEU A 214 -11.57 16.71 15.71
N ASN A 215 -11.04 16.83 14.50
CA ASN A 215 -11.88 16.85 13.27
C ASN A 215 -11.67 15.61 12.38
N ILE A 216 -11.18 14.53 12.96
CA ILE A 216 -11.01 13.28 12.20
C ILE A 216 -12.38 12.73 11.82
N LYS A 217 -12.55 12.43 10.55
CA LYS A 217 -13.76 11.82 9.96
C LYS A 217 -13.50 10.41 9.49
N LYS A 218 -12.27 10.15 9.02
CA LYS A 218 -11.85 8.84 8.51
C LYS A 218 -10.50 8.46 9.09
N ILE A 219 -10.38 7.19 9.46
CA ILE A 219 -9.14 6.59 9.94
C ILE A 219 -8.79 5.45 9.01
N ILE A 220 -7.69 5.58 8.30
CA ILE A 220 -7.12 4.48 7.53
C ILE A 220 -6.23 3.67 8.46
N VAL A 221 -6.39 2.37 8.45
CA VAL A 221 -5.55 1.45 9.24
C VAL A 221 -4.91 0.40 8.36
N ALA A 222 -3.66 0.06 8.65
CA ALA A 222 -2.90 -0.96 7.94
C ALA A 222 -1.76 -1.52 8.80
N GLY A 223 -1.08 -2.55 8.30
CA GLY A 223 0.17 -3.08 8.85
C GLY A 223 0.01 -4.15 9.92
N GLU A 224 -1.18 -4.34 10.47
CA GLU A 224 -1.50 -5.39 11.44
C GLU A 224 -3.00 -5.72 11.40
N LEU A 225 -3.40 -6.83 11.99
CA LEU A 225 -4.81 -7.21 12.11
C LEU A 225 -5.57 -6.22 13.01
N GLY A 226 -6.81 -5.92 12.64
CA GLY A 226 -7.69 -5.09 13.47
C GLY A 226 -8.78 -4.35 12.71
N GLY A 227 -8.45 -3.70 11.59
CA GLY A 227 -9.42 -2.91 10.82
C GLY A 227 -10.58 -3.72 10.24
N SER A 228 -10.31 -4.94 9.80
CA SER A 228 -11.32 -5.88 9.29
C SER A 228 -11.98 -6.73 10.37
N ILE A 229 -11.58 -6.60 11.65
CA ILE A 229 -12.22 -7.26 12.79
C ILE A 229 -13.30 -6.34 13.33
N ASP A 230 -14.57 -6.70 13.16
CA ASP A 230 -15.72 -5.84 13.48
C ASP A 230 -15.67 -5.25 14.89
N ALA A 231 -15.32 -6.05 15.91
CA ALA A 231 -15.24 -5.58 17.28
C ALA A 231 -14.16 -4.52 17.49
N THR A 232 -12.99 -4.70 16.87
CA THR A 232 -11.86 -3.74 16.94
C THR A 232 -12.18 -2.48 16.16
N ARG A 233 -12.68 -2.64 14.93
CA ARG A 233 -13.09 -1.52 14.09
C ARG A 233 -14.10 -0.64 14.80
N LYS A 234 -15.20 -1.26 15.27
CA LYS A 234 -16.25 -0.54 15.99
C LYS A 234 -15.74 0.16 17.25
N ALA A 235 -14.83 -0.45 18.00
CA ALA A 235 -14.28 0.17 19.19
C ALA A 235 -13.46 1.43 18.84
N ILE A 236 -12.69 1.42 17.71
CA ILE A 236 -11.97 2.59 17.23
C ILE A 236 -12.95 3.67 16.74
N GLU A 237 -13.96 3.27 15.95
CA GLU A 237 -15.01 4.17 15.46
C GLU A 237 -15.77 4.84 16.62
N ASP A 238 -16.14 4.06 17.63
CA ASP A 238 -16.81 4.56 18.84
C ASP A 238 -15.91 5.48 19.67
N LEU A 239 -14.59 5.28 19.65
CA LEU A 239 -13.64 6.13 20.38
C LEU A 239 -13.43 7.48 19.68
N TRP A 240 -13.32 7.48 18.35
CA TRP A 240 -13.00 8.66 17.57
C TRP A 240 -14.22 9.40 17.00
N GLY A 241 -15.35 8.73 16.87
CA GLY A 241 -16.51 9.24 16.13
C GLY A 241 -16.22 9.39 14.64
N ALA A 242 -15.42 8.49 14.10
CA ALA A 242 -14.91 8.50 12.73
C ALA A 242 -15.07 7.12 12.10
N GLU A 243 -15.17 7.03 10.78
CA GLU A 243 -15.20 5.77 10.04
C GLU A 243 -13.80 5.18 9.92
N VAL A 244 -13.69 3.85 10.02
CA VAL A 244 -12.42 3.12 9.88
C VAL A 244 -12.39 2.34 8.58
N TYR A 245 -11.30 2.51 7.82
CA TYR A 245 -11.04 1.83 6.55
C TYR A 245 -9.76 1.00 6.67
N ASP A 246 -9.86 -0.31 6.43
CA ASP A 246 -8.73 -1.23 6.47
C ASP A 246 -8.07 -1.34 5.10
N PHE A 247 -6.75 -1.13 5.07
CA PHE A 247 -5.91 -1.27 3.89
C PHE A 247 -4.96 -2.44 4.10
N TYR A 248 -4.84 -3.29 3.10
CA TYR A 248 -3.95 -4.44 3.11
C TYR A 248 -2.87 -4.29 2.05
N GLY A 249 -1.63 -4.48 2.43
CA GLY A 249 -0.48 -4.39 1.53
C GLY A 249 0.67 -5.29 1.92
N LEU A 250 1.60 -5.45 0.99
CA LEU A 250 2.81 -6.26 1.13
C LEU A 250 4.01 -5.46 0.62
N SER A 251 5.15 -5.58 1.31
CA SER A 251 6.41 -5.00 0.85
C SER A 251 6.85 -5.53 -0.51
N ASP A 252 6.46 -6.77 -0.84
CA ASP A 252 6.87 -7.48 -2.06
C ASP A 252 6.20 -6.95 -3.34
N ILE A 253 5.05 -6.30 -3.20
CA ILE A 253 4.28 -5.72 -4.31
C ILE A 253 4.12 -4.20 -4.17
N PHE A 254 4.92 -3.59 -3.33
CA PHE A 254 4.98 -2.16 -3.07
C PHE A 254 3.62 -1.55 -2.69
N GLY A 255 3.24 -1.70 -1.41
CA GLY A 255 2.14 -0.98 -0.81
C GLY A 255 0.81 -1.69 -0.77
N ALA A 256 -0.27 -0.91 -0.76
CA ALA A 256 -1.61 -1.42 -0.63
C ALA A 256 -2.08 -2.09 -1.94
N CYS A 257 -2.57 -3.31 -1.82
CA CYS A 257 -3.16 -4.07 -2.92
C CYS A 257 -4.64 -4.34 -2.73
N ALA A 258 -5.19 -4.00 -1.57
CA ALA A 258 -6.61 -4.07 -1.26
C ALA A 258 -6.97 -3.00 -0.23
N ALA A 259 -8.15 -2.43 -0.36
CA ALA A 259 -8.69 -1.44 0.55
C ALA A 259 -10.21 -1.55 0.65
N MET A 260 -10.76 -1.22 1.80
CA MET A 260 -12.19 -1.02 1.96
C MET A 260 -12.66 0.18 1.12
N CYS A 261 -13.95 0.25 0.79
CA CYS A 261 -14.57 1.37 0.08
C CYS A 261 -15.71 1.97 0.92
N GLU A 262 -16.24 3.12 0.48
CA GLU A 262 -17.40 3.77 1.11
C GLU A 262 -18.73 3.02 0.87
N ALA A 263 -18.77 2.00 0.00
CA ALA A 263 -19.98 1.28 -0.40
C ALA A 263 -20.32 0.13 0.56
#